data_f0aec274c2c23d0835f36057802b5318
#
_entry.id   f0aec274c2c23d0835f36057802b5318
#
_cell.length_a   1.000
_cell.length_b   1.000
_cell.length_c   1.000
_cell.angle_alpha   90.00
_cell.angle_beta   90.00
_cell.angle_gamma   90.00
#
_symmetry.space_group_name_H-M   'P 1'
#
loop_
_entity.id
_entity.type
_entity.pdbx_description
1 polymer ?
#
loop_
_entity_poly.entity_id
_entity_poly.type
_entity_poly.pdbx_seq_one_letter_code
_entity_poly.pdbx_strand_id
1 'polypeptide(L)'
;MQTLSFYPSRRLRGFSLPELLVVLAIIGILVLIALPNLMPLISRAKATEAQQQLTYLHTLQRSNFYTYSRYSSSLDALGFEQSRLVTDGGQANYLGESGEASEHGFRATATAAVDFDGDGVYNVWEIDQDKNLRETVKD
;
A
#
# COMPACT_ATOMS: atom_id res chain seq x y z
N MET A 1 34.44 -48.76 42.28
CA MET A 1 35.07 -47.43 42.14
C MET A 1 34.64 -46.82 40.82
N GLN A 2 33.70 -45.86 40.85
CA GLN A 2 33.25 -45.19 39.64
C GLN A 2 34.06 -43.90 39.46
N THR A 3 34.81 -43.81 38.39
CA THR A 3 35.56 -42.61 38.02
C THR A 3 34.60 -41.62 37.37
N LEU A 4 34.32 -40.52 38.07
CA LEU A 4 33.60 -39.36 37.54
C LEU A 4 34.48 -38.66 36.49
N SER A 5 34.10 -38.80 35.22
CA SER A 5 34.70 -38.08 34.13
C SER A 5 34.24 -36.60 34.15
N PHE A 6 35.15 -35.68 34.52
CA PHE A 6 34.91 -34.25 34.40
C PHE A 6 35.02 -33.84 32.93
N TYR A 7 33.90 -33.51 32.28
CA TYR A 7 33.91 -32.85 30.99
C TYR A 7 34.35 -31.36 31.21
N PRO A 8 35.38 -30.89 30.52
CA PRO A 8 35.76 -29.49 30.60
C PRO A 8 34.64 -28.61 29.99
N SER A 9 34.08 -27.73 30.79
CA SER A 9 33.12 -26.74 30.29
C SER A 9 33.84 -25.78 29.35
N ARG A 10 33.53 -25.87 28.04
CA ARG A 10 33.94 -24.88 27.03
C ARG A 10 33.35 -23.55 27.41
N ARG A 11 34.14 -22.62 27.87
CA ARG A 11 33.76 -21.24 28.03
C ARG A 11 33.53 -20.64 26.66
N LEU A 12 32.27 -20.39 26.34
CA LEU A 12 31.91 -19.64 25.14
C LEU A 12 32.34 -18.19 25.36
N ARG A 13 33.13 -17.65 24.44
CA ARG A 13 33.50 -16.24 24.44
C ARG A 13 32.25 -15.43 24.08
N GLY A 14 31.75 -14.64 24.97
CA GLY A 14 30.71 -13.67 24.73
C GLY A 14 31.25 -12.43 24.03
N PHE A 15 30.40 -11.64 23.37
CA PHE A 15 30.76 -10.36 22.82
C PHE A 15 31.14 -9.36 23.89
N SER A 16 32.13 -8.53 23.61
CA SER A 16 32.48 -7.41 24.47
C SER A 16 31.52 -6.23 24.25
N LEU A 17 31.32 -5.40 25.27
CA LEU A 17 30.44 -4.24 25.19
C LEU A 17 30.84 -3.25 24.08
N PRO A 18 32.10 -2.93 23.84
CA PRO A 18 32.51 -2.10 22.71
C PRO A 18 32.26 -2.75 21.34
N GLU A 19 32.36 -4.07 21.19
CA GLU A 19 32.01 -4.78 19.96
C GLU A 19 30.51 -4.58 19.62
N LEU A 20 29.65 -4.66 20.63
CA LEU A 20 28.22 -4.43 20.45
C LEU A 20 27.94 -2.98 20.02
N LEU A 21 28.62 -2.01 20.64
CA LEU A 21 28.45 -0.58 20.28
C LEU A 21 28.87 -0.28 18.86
N VAL A 22 29.99 -0.86 18.38
CA VAL A 22 30.45 -0.68 16.99
C VAL A 22 29.44 -1.26 16.01
N VAL A 23 28.92 -2.46 16.28
CA VAL A 23 27.91 -3.10 15.42
C VAL A 23 26.64 -2.24 15.36
N LEU A 24 26.16 -1.73 16.49
CA LEU A 24 24.99 -0.86 16.54
C LEU A 24 25.22 0.45 15.76
N ALA A 25 26.43 1.03 15.84
CA ALA A 25 26.78 2.24 15.10
C ALA A 25 26.75 1.97 13.58
N ILE A 26 27.31 0.85 13.12
CA ILE A 26 27.31 0.47 11.70
C ILE A 26 25.88 0.24 11.21
N ILE A 27 25.07 -0.51 11.95
CA ILE A 27 23.67 -0.75 11.61
C ILE A 27 22.90 0.58 11.54
N GLY A 28 23.11 1.48 12.50
CA GLY A 28 22.47 2.79 12.51
C GLY A 28 22.78 3.62 11.26
N ILE A 29 24.04 3.63 10.82
CA ILE A 29 24.46 4.32 9.59
C ILE A 29 23.81 3.68 8.36
N LEU A 30 23.80 2.36 8.26
CA LEU A 30 23.20 1.64 7.13
C LEU A 30 21.67 1.89 7.03
N VAL A 31 20.98 1.87 8.17
CA VAL A 31 19.54 2.17 8.22
C VAL A 31 19.28 3.61 7.78
N LEU A 32 20.08 4.58 8.22
CA LEU A 32 19.93 5.99 7.86
C LEU A 32 20.03 6.21 6.34
N ILE A 33 20.89 5.46 5.65
CA ILE A 33 21.04 5.54 4.19
C ILE A 33 19.94 4.78 3.47
N ALA A 34 19.43 3.69 4.04
CA ALA A 34 18.42 2.83 3.42
C ALA A 34 17.01 3.44 3.45
N LEU A 35 16.64 4.14 4.54
CA LEU A 35 15.29 4.67 4.74
C LEU A 35 14.77 5.54 3.59
N PRO A 36 15.50 6.56 3.07
CA PRO A 36 14.99 7.40 2.01
C PRO A 36 14.77 6.65 0.68
N ASN A 37 15.46 5.53 0.46
CA ASN A 37 15.31 4.71 -0.74
C ASN A 37 14.11 3.73 -0.65
N LEU A 38 13.60 3.46 0.55
CA LEU A 38 12.47 2.54 0.77
C LEU A 38 11.11 3.23 0.61
N MET A 39 11.01 4.53 0.88
CA MET A 39 9.74 5.27 0.80
C MET A 39 9.04 5.14 -0.56
N PRO A 40 9.73 5.33 -1.72
CA PRO A 40 9.09 5.17 -3.03
C PRO A 40 8.62 3.75 -3.32
N LEU A 41 9.23 2.75 -2.71
CA LEU A 41 8.81 1.35 -2.86
C LEU A 41 7.52 1.07 -2.10
N ILE A 42 7.35 1.69 -0.94
CA ILE A 42 6.13 1.58 -0.13
C ILE A 42 4.97 2.25 -0.86
N SER A 43 5.14 3.46 -1.38
CA SER A 43 4.12 4.17 -2.17
C SER A 43 3.69 3.36 -3.39
N ARG A 44 4.62 2.77 -4.13
CA ARG A 44 4.31 1.89 -5.27
C ARG A 44 3.55 0.63 -4.86
N ALA A 45 3.90 0.01 -3.74
CA ALA A 45 3.19 -1.16 -3.24
C ALA A 45 1.75 -0.81 -2.87
N LYS A 46 1.52 0.35 -2.25
CA LYS A 46 0.18 0.87 -1.93
C LYS A 46 -0.60 1.24 -3.19
N ALA A 47 0.05 1.84 -4.21
CA ALA A 47 -0.58 2.16 -5.49
C ALA A 47 -1.19 0.94 -6.20
N THR A 48 -0.67 -0.25 -5.97
CA THR A 48 -1.26 -1.49 -6.49
C THR A 48 -2.68 -1.71 -5.97
N GLU A 49 -2.99 -1.30 -4.74
CA GLU A 49 -4.34 -1.34 -4.18
C GLU A 49 -5.29 -0.44 -4.98
N ALA A 50 -4.89 0.83 -5.25
CA ALA A 50 -5.67 1.75 -6.06
C ALA A 50 -5.98 1.18 -7.46
N GLN A 51 -4.97 0.59 -8.11
CA GLN A 51 -5.12 -0.02 -9.43
C GLN A 51 -6.10 -1.19 -9.43
N GLN A 52 -6.04 -2.05 -8.41
CA GLN A 52 -6.96 -3.18 -8.25
C GLN A 52 -8.39 -2.69 -7.98
N GLN A 53 -8.55 -1.72 -7.08
CA GLN A 53 -9.83 -1.12 -6.74
C GLN A 53 -10.50 -0.48 -7.96
N LEU A 54 -9.76 0.31 -8.74
CA LEU A 54 -10.27 0.93 -9.96
C LEU A 54 -10.57 -0.08 -11.07
N THR A 55 -9.77 -1.13 -11.21
CA THR A 55 -10.04 -2.20 -12.16
C THR A 55 -11.31 -2.96 -11.80
N TYR A 56 -11.55 -3.20 -10.52
CA TYR A 56 -12.78 -3.79 -10.03
C TYR A 56 -13.98 -2.88 -10.28
N LEU A 57 -13.86 -1.58 -9.99
CA LEU A 57 -14.89 -0.58 -10.25
C LEU A 57 -15.23 -0.49 -11.74
N HIS A 58 -14.22 -0.52 -12.63
CA HIS A 58 -14.43 -0.58 -14.07
C HIS A 58 -15.25 -1.81 -14.46
N THR A 59 -15.01 -2.96 -13.87
CA THR A 59 -15.77 -4.19 -14.14
C THR A 59 -17.23 -4.04 -13.72
N LEU A 60 -17.49 -3.46 -12.55
CA LEU A 60 -18.86 -3.16 -12.08
C LEU A 60 -19.57 -2.18 -13.00
N GLN A 61 -18.90 -1.11 -13.41
CA GLN A 61 -19.42 -0.14 -14.37
C GLN A 61 -19.81 -0.79 -15.72
N ARG A 62 -18.95 -1.66 -16.24
CA ARG A 62 -19.28 -2.40 -17.48
C ARG A 62 -20.48 -3.33 -17.29
N SER A 63 -20.57 -4.02 -16.16
CA SER A 63 -21.73 -4.85 -15.84
C SER A 63 -23.03 -4.02 -15.79
N ASN A 64 -22.96 -2.86 -15.15
CA ASN A 64 -24.09 -1.94 -15.11
C ASN A 64 -24.49 -1.43 -16.49
N PHE A 65 -23.50 -1.10 -17.31
CA PHE A 65 -23.74 -0.66 -18.68
C PHE A 65 -24.42 -1.73 -19.55
N TYR A 66 -24.01 -3.00 -19.44
CA TYR A 66 -24.66 -4.10 -20.17
C TYR A 66 -26.12 -4.35 -19.71
N THR A 67 -26.44 -4.01 -18.48
CA THR A 67 -27.79 -4.21 -17.92
C THR A 67 -28.70 -3.02 -18.20
N TYR A 68 -28.18 -1.79 -18.08
CA TYR A 68 -28.99 -0.57 -18.07
C TYR A 68 -28.63 0.42 -19.19
N SER A 69 -27.67 0.10 -20.05
CA SER A 69 -27.13 0.94 -21.15
C SER A 69 -26.62 2.31 -20.67
N ARG A 70 -26.17 2.39 -19.43
CA ARG A 70 -25.57 3.60 -18.82
C ARG A 70 -24.60 3.24 -17.69
N TYR A 71 -23.66 4.12 -17.47
CA TYR A 71 -22.77 4.08 -16.31
C TYR A 71 -23.43 4.75 -15.10
N SER A 72 -22.94 4.47 -13.90
CA SER A 72 -23.50 5.00 -12.64
C SER A 72 -22.45 5.79 -11.86
N SER A 73 -22.84 6.95 -11.33
CA SER A 73 -22.03 7.69 -10.35
C SER A 73 -22.20 7.19 -8.92
N SER A 74 -23.20 6.33 -8.66
CA SER A 74 -23.45 5.77 -7.35
C SER A 74 -22.71 4.45 -7.17
N LEU A 75 -21.79 4.40 -6.22
CA LEU A 75 -21.04 3.20 -5.85
C LEU A 75 -21.96 2.11 -5.30
N ASP A 76 -22.96 2.49 -4.50
CA ASP A 76 -23.96 1.56 -3.94
C ASP A 76 -24.79 0.90 -5.03
N ALA A 77 -25.20 1.67 -6.06
CA ALA A 77 -25.94 1.13 -7.20
C ALA A 77 -25.11 0.14 -8.02
N LEU A 78 -23.79 0.28 -8.01
CA LEU A 78 -22.85 -0.64 -8.65
C LEU A 78 -22.55 -1.88 -7.79
N GLY A 79 -22.96 -1.88 -6.51
CA GLY A 79 -22.58 -2.91 -5.54
C GLY A 79 -21.10 -2.84 -5.14
N PHE A 80 -20.49 -1.66 -5.20
CA PHE A 80 -19.13 -1.44 -4.76
C PHE A 80 -19.10 -1.16 -3.26
N GLU A 81 -18.38 -1.98 -2.52
CA GLU A 81 -18.19 -1.81 -1.08
C GLU A 81 -16.77 -1.25 -0.82
N GLN A 82 -16.73 -0.03 -0.30
CA GLN A 82 -15.48 0.58 0.13
C GLN A 82 -15.01 -0.09 1.44
N SER A 83 -13.81 -0.65 1.41
CA SER A 83 -13.18 -1.13 2.64
C SER A 83 -12.85 0.03 3.57
N ARG A 84 -12.91 -0.22 4.88
CA ARG A 84 -12.63 0.81 5.89
C ARG A 84 -11.22 1.36 5.72
N LEU A 85 -11.09 2.67 5.67
CA LEU A 85 -9.83 3.37 5.48
C LEU A 85 -8.90 3.26 6.69
N VAL A 86 -7.61 3.38 6.47
CA VAL A 86 -6.59 3.40 7.54
C VAL A 86 -6.80 4.57 8.51
N THR A 87 -7.34 5.69 8.03
CA THR A 87 -7.73 6.85 8.85
C THR A 87 -8.84 6.55 9.85
N ASP A 88 -9.67 5.55 9.54
CA ASP A 88 -10.83 5.14 10.35
C ASP A 88 -10.55 3.82 11.10
N GLY A 89 -9.29 3.43 11.20
CA GLY A 89 -8.87 2.18 11.85
C GLY A 89 -9.07 0.92 11.00
N GLY A 90 -9.22 1.06 9.69
CA GLY A 90 -9.26 -0.02 8.72
C GLY A 90 -7.90 -0.33 8.10
N GLN A 91 -7.91 -0.92 6.92
CA GLN A 91 -6.71 -1.34 6.20
C GLN A 91 -6.58 -0.74 4.79
N ALA A 92 -7.66 -0.14 4.26
CA ALA A 92 -7.66 0.44 2.93
C ALA A 92 -6.87 1.76 2.91
N ASN A 93 -5.94 1.88 1.98
CA ASN A 93 -5.12 3.07 1.80
C ASN A 93 -5.74 4.07 0.83
N TYR A 94 -6.73 3.67 0.03
CA TYR A 94 -7.36 4.50 -1.00
C TYR A 94 -8.87 4.55 -0.85
N LEU A 95 -9.41 5.76 -1.02
CA LEU A 95 -10.83 6.01 -1.16
C LEU A 95 -11.21 5.96 -2.63
N GLY A 96 -12.10 5.04 -3.00
CA GLY A 96 -12.66 4.94 -4.35
C GLY A 96 -13.87 5.83 -4.51
N GLU A 97 -13.93 6.56 -5.62
CA GLU A 97 -15.06 7.41 -5.97
C GLU A 97 -15.45 7.17 -7.44
N SER A 98 -16.76 7.17 -7.73
CA SER A 98 -17.26 7.24 -9.08
C SER A 98 -17.67 8.68 -9.35
N GLY A 99 -16.91 9.35 -10.21
CA GLY A 99 -17.17 10.73 -10.58
C GLY A 99 -18.27 10.86 -11.63
N GLU A 100 -18.00 11.63 -12.68
CA GLU A 100 -18.94 11.82 -13.78
C GLU A 100 -19.25 10.49 -14.49
N ALA A 101 -20.53 10.19 -14.60
CA ALA A 101 -21.02 9.00 -15.30
C ALA A 101 -22.22 9.35 -16.17
N SER A 102 -22.24 8.84 -17.40
CA SER A 102 -23.26 9.08 -18.42
C SER A 102 -23.53 7.80 -19.22
N GLU A 103 -24.29 7.93 -20.31
CA GLU A 103 -24.45 6.85 -21.29
C GLU A 103 -23.20 6.63 -22.15
N HIS A 104 -22.31 7.62 -22.23
CA HIS A 104 -21.15 7.60 -23.12
C HIS A 104 -19.83 7.31 -22.42
N GLY A 105 -19.77 7.45 -21.11
CA GLY A 105 -18.53 7.22 -20.36
C GLY A 105 -18.67 7.46 -18.88
N PHE A 106 -17.64 7.10 -18.17
CA PHE A 106 -17.49 7.37 -16.74
C PHE A 106 -16.03 7.68 -16.41
N ARG A 107 -15.84 8.28 -15.26
CA ARG A 107 -14.55 8.50 -14.64
C ARG A 107 -14.62 8.09 -13.19
N ALA A 108 -13.70 7.23 -12.77
CA ALA A 108 -13.56 6.83 -11.39
C ALA A 108 -12.16 7.13 -10.89
N THR A 109 -12.05 7.53 -9.63
CA THR A 109 -10.80 7.90 -8.99
C THR A 109 -10.57 7.08 -7.73
N ALA A 110 -9.31 6.86 -7.40
CA ALA A 110 -8.88 6.34 -6.11
C ALA A 110 -7.86 7.31 -5.54
N THR A 111 -8.23 7.95 -4.43
CA THR A 111 -7.40 8.95 -3.76
C THR A 111 -6.81 8.36 -2.49
N ALA A 112 -5.52 8.56 -2.28
CA ALA A 112 -4.84 8.10 -1.06
C ALA A 112 -5.48 8.74 0.17
N ALA A 113 -5.74 7.93 1.20
CA ALA A 113 -6.30 8.40 2.47
C ALA A 113 -5.26 9.11 3.35
N VAL A 114 -3.98 8.85 3.09
CA VAL A 114 -2.83 9.45 3.79
C VAL A 114 -1.76 9.81 2.78
N ASP A 115 -0.99 10.83 3.11
CA ASP A 115 0.24 11.19 2.44
C ASP A 115 1.32 10.16 2.80
N PHE A 116 1.93 9.51 1.80
CA PHE A 116 2.82 8.38 2.04
C PHE A 116 4.27 8.79 2.29
N ASP A 117 4.68 9.94 1.78
CA ASP A 117 6.04 10.45 1.93
C ASP A 117 6.13 11.73 2.79
N GLY A 118 5.00 12.37 3.11
CA GLY A 118 4.90 13.51 4.01
C GLY A 118 5.14 14.87 3.33
N ASP A 119 4.99 14.95 2.00
CA ASP A 119 5.19 16.18 1.23
C ASP A 119 3.92 17.04 1.12
N GLY A 120 2.77 16.56 1.60
CA GLY A 120 1.47 17.22 1.55
C GLY A 120 0.67 16.92 0.30
N VAL A 121 1.17 16.06 -0.59
CA VAL A 121 0.49 15.61 -1.81
C VAL A 121 -0.10 14.23 -1.58
N TYR A 122 -1.31 14.01 -2.06
CA TYR A 122 -2.00 12.72 -1.97
C TYR A 122 -2.01 12.04 -3.33
N ASN A 123 -1.57 10.80 -3.38
CA ASN A 123 -1.57 10.02 -4.62
C ASN A 123 -2.99 9.82 -5.15
N VAL A 124 -3.20 10.05 -6.44
CA VAL A 124 -4.49 9.88 -7.11
C VAL A 124 -4.33 9.06 -8.38
N TRP A 125 -5.13 8.02 -8.48
CA TRP A 125 -5.29 7.19 -9.66
C TRP A 125 -6.67 7.39 -10.28
N GLU A 126 -6.76 7.26 -11.59
CA GLU A 126 -7.99 7.43 -12.35
C GLU A 126 -8.15 6.32 -13.39
N ILE A 127 -9.39 5.92 -13.65
CA ILE A 127 -9.76 5.01 -14.74
C ILE A 127 -10.98 5.54 -15.48
N ASP A 128 -11.01 5.34 -16.80
CA ASP A 128 -12.15 5.69 -17.66
C ASP A 128 -12.83 4.44 -18.25
N GLN A 129 -13.85 4.67 -19.07
CA GLN A 129 -14.64 3.62 -19.75
C GLN A 129 -13.80 2.76 -20.70
N ASP A 130 -12.70 3.28 -21.24
CA ASP A 130 -11.79 2.59 -22.16
C ASP A 130 -10.72 1.78 -21.42
N LYS A 131 -10.83 1.74 -20.07
CA LYS A 131 -9.86 1.09 -19.16
C LYS A 131 -8.49 1.77 -19.17
N ASN A 132 -8.42 3.05 -19.48
CA ASN A 132 -7.19 3.83 -19.36
C ASN A 132 -6.96 4.10 -17.87
N LEU A 133 -6.11 3.30 -17.26
CA LEU A 133 -5.69 3.45 -15.87
C LEU A 133 -4.44 4.32 -15.82
N ARG A 134 -4.49 5.42 -15.09
CA ARG A 134 -3.38 6.39 -15.00
C ARG A 134 -3.25 6.99 -13.61
N GLU A 135 -2.04 7.29 -13.24
CA GLU A 135 -1.71 8.09 -12.07
C GLU A 135 -1.82 9.57 -12.45
N THR A 136 -2.76 10.29 -11.83
CA THR A 136 -3.02 11.71 -12.12
C THR A 136 -2.28 12.64 -11.18
N VAL A 137 -2.10 12.21 -9.95
CA VAL A 137 -1.25 12.88 -8.95
C VAL A 137 -0.32 11.84 -8.37
N LYS A 138 0.97 12.14 -8.40
CA LYS A 138 2.01 11.26 -7.86
C LYS A 138 2.46 11.78 -6.50
N ASP A 139 2.53 10.85 -5.55
CA ASP A 139 3.10 11.02 -4.21
C ASP A 139 4.31 10.10 -4.09
#